data_9292f46a5a8cc7e1da2e3942a1761b8c
#
_entry.id   9292f46a5a8cc7e1da2e3942a1761b8c
#
_cell.length_a   1.000
_cell.length_b   1.000
_cell.length_c   1.000
_cell.angle_alpha   90.00
_cell.angle_beta   90.00
_cell.angle_gamma   90.00
#
_symmetry.space_group_name_H-M   'P 1'
#
loop_
_entity.id
_entity.type
_entity.pdbx_description
1 polymer ?
#
loop_
_entity_poly.entity_id
_entity_poly.type
_entity_poly.pdbx_seq_one_letter_code
_entity_poly.pdbx_strand_id
1 'polypeptide(L)'
;MEDIDDTILDSMFKLTLNERLLTNNDFIENKIDVVKNLIDCYKTEQNSLMLLKSNFLLALLYGIQGFSEKMKEYILISCKYIDKCLPKDYKFLARFYSQIAILSLKNEDVNKANLYMDKFNLICDENNFLIEEIIFKSQLIYI
;
A
#
# COMPACT_ATOMS: atom_id res chain seq x y z
N MET A 1 0.66 2.01 22.66
CA MET A 1 0.91 2.98 21.58
C MET A 1 0.93 2.36 20.19
N GLU A 2 1.58 1.23 20.01
CA GLU A 2 1.59 0.54 18.72
C GLU A 2 0.19 0.13 18.24
N ASP A 3 -0.67 -0.33 19.13
CA ASP A 3 -2.02 -0.76 18.79
C ASP A 3 -2.90 0.38 18.28
N ILE A 4 -2.75 1.59 18.85
CA ILE A 4 -3.50 2.77 18.44
C ILE A 4 -3.04 3.22 17.05
N ASP A 5 -1.74 3.25 16.81
CA ASP A 5 -1.16 3.66 15.54
C ASP A 5 -1.54 2.68 14.43
N ASP A 6 -1.51 1.36 14.72
CA ASP A 6 -1.90 0.32 13.77
C ASP A 6 -3.39 0.46 13.43
N THR A 7 -4.24 0.75 14.41
CA THR A 7 -5.67 1.00 14.18
C THR A 7 -5.90 2.21 13.27
N ILE A 8 -5.15 3.28 13.45
CA ILE A 8 -5.23 4.47 12.60
C ILE A 8 -4.85 4.10 11.17
N LEU A 9 -3.73 3.39 10.97
CA LEU A 9 -3.30 2.96 9.64
C LEU A 9 -4.33 2.05 8.99
N ASP A 10 -4.88 1.08 9.70
CA ASP A 10 -5.92 0.18 9.18
C ASP A 10 -7.16 0.97 8.74
N SER A 11 -7.57 1.95 9.53
CA SER A 11 -8.69 2.82 9.19
C SER A 11 -8.42 3.61 7.91
N MET A 12 -7.21 4.13 7.76
CA MET A 12 -6.80 4.86 6.56
C MET A 12 -6.76 3.96 5.34
N PHE A 13 -6.26 2.72 5.47
CA PHE A 13 -6.28 1.75 4.38
C PHE A 13 -7.70 1.44 3.92
N LYS A 14 -8.63 1.27 4.84
CA LYS A 14 -10.04 1.04 4.51
C LYS A 14 -10.64 2.23 3.77
N LEU A 15 -10.28 3.46 4.15
CA LEU A 15 -10.72 4.66 3.47
C LEU A 15 -10.17 4.75 2.05
N THR A 16 -8.90 4.36 1.83
CA THR A 16 -8.31 4.40 0.49
C THR A 16 -8.93 3.41 -0.48
N LEU A 17 -9.60 2.35 0.02
CA LEU A 17 -10.35 1.43 -0.83
C LEU A 17 -11.65 2.05 -1.36
N ASN A 18 -12.14 3.09 -0.72
CA ASN A 18 -13.38 3.74 -1.09
C ASN A 18 -13.08 5.13 -1.69
N GLU A 19 -12.66 5.14 -2.95
CA GLU A 19 -12.28 6.37 -3.67
C GLU A 19 -13.37 7.43 -3.68
N ARG A 20 -14.64 7.02 -3.57
CA ARG A 20 -15.78 7.96 -3.56
C ARG A 20 -15.78 8.86 -2.32
N LEU A 21 -15.22 8.40 -1.21
CA LEU A 21 -15.12 9.18 0.03
C LEU A 21 -13.91 10.09 0.03
N LEU A 22 -12.95 9.88 -0.90
CA LEU A 22 -11.68 10.60 -0.93
C LEU A 22 -11.57 11.58 -2.10
N THR A 23 -12.71 12.14 -2.54
CA THR A 23 -12.72 13.16 -3.61
C THR A 23 -12.34 14.55 -3.12
N ASN A 24 -12.28 14.76 -1.81
CA ASN A 24 -11.92 16.04 -1.22
C ASN A 24 -10.41 16.12 -1.00
N ASN A 25 -9.73 16.97 -1.79
CA ASN A 25 -8.28 17.16 -1.70
C ASN A 25 -7.82 17.62 -0.32
N ASP A 26 -8.57 18.47 0.36
CA ASP A 26 -8.21 18.94 1.70
C ASP A 26 -8.17 17.79 2.70
N PHE A 27 -9.12 16.85 2.59
CA PHE A 27 -9.17 15.66 3.42
C PHE A 27 -7.94 14.77 3.17
N ILE A 28 -7.58 14.55 1.90
CA ILE A 28 -6.44 13.73 1.52
C ILE A 28 -5.14 14.37 1.99
N GLU A 29 -4.97 15.69 1.79
CA GLU A 29 -3.78 16.42 2.25
C GLU A 29 -3.62 16.34 3.76
N ASN A 30 -4.71 16.45 4.52
CA ASN A 30 -4.68 16.31 5.97
C ASN A 30 -4.22 14.90 6.38
N LYS A 31 -4.70 13.87 5.70
CA LYS A 31 -4.26 12.48 5.96
C LYS A 31 -2.80 12.28 5.61
N ILE A 32 -2.33 12.87 4.52
CA ILE A 32 -0.92 12.83 4.14
C ILE A 32 -0.04 13.43 5.26
N ASP A 33 -0.42 14.57 5.81
CA ASP A 33 0.32 15.20 6.90
C ASP A 33 0.36 14.31 8.15
N VAL A 34 -0.76 13.70 8.50
CA VAL A 34 -0.83 12.76 9.63
C VAL A 34 0.12 11.58 9.42
N VAL A 35 0.11 10.98 8.22
CA VAL A 35 0.98 9.84 7.92
C VAL A 35 2.44 10.23 7.94
N LYS A 36 2.80 11.40 7.41
CA LYS A 36 4.18 11.90 7.47
C LYS A 36 4.68 12.05 8.90
N ASN A 37 3.84 12.57 9.79
CA ASN A 37 4.18 12.68 11.21
C ASN A 37 4.38 11.31 11.85
N LEU A 38 3.55 10.34 11.51
CA LEU A 38 3.70 8.95 11.99
C LEU A 38 5.01 8.35 11.49
N ILE A 39 5.38 8.58 10.24
CA ILE A 39 6.65 8.09 9.67
C ILE A 39 7.83 8.62 10.48
N ASP A 40 7.83 9.90 10.83
CA ASP A 40 8.90 10.48 11.64
C ASP A 40 9.01 9.82 13.02
N CYS A 41 7.88 9.55 13.66
CA CYS A 41 7.83 8.81 14.92
C CYS A 41 8.40 7.39 14.78
N TYR A 42 7.97 6.67 13.74
CA TYR A 42 8.43 5.30 13.51
C TYR A 42 9.90 5.21 13.16
N LYS A 43 10.46 6.22 12.49
CA LYS A 43 11.90 6.29 12.25
C LYS A 43 12.66 6.40 13.56
N THR A 44 12.19 7.22 14.49
CA THR A 44 12.81 7.38 15.81
C THR A 44 12.75 6.06 16.59
N GLU A 45 11.63 5.34 16.52
CA GLU A 45 11.42 4.05 17.19
C GLU A 45 12.09 2.89 16.46
N GLN A 46 12.60 3.10 15.25
CA GLN A 46 13.15 2.06 14.37
C GLN A 46 12.15 0.91 14.13
N ASN A 47 10.87 1.25 13.96
CA ASN A 47 9.80 0.28 13.77
C ASN A 47 9.62 -0.01 12.26
N SER A 48 10.33 -1.05 11.76
CA SER A 48 10.33 -1.39 10.33
C SER A 48 8.96 -1.75 9.78
N LEU A 49 8.14 -2.49 10.56
CA LEU A 49 6.80 -2.87 10.10
C LEU A 49 5.91 -1.65 9.90
N MET A 50 5.92 -0.73 10.86
CA MET A 50 5.11 0.47 10.76
C MET A 50 5.65 1.43 9.71
N LEU A 51 6.96 1.46 9.47
CA LEU A 51 7.55 2.20 8.36
C LEU A 51 7.12 1.63 7.01
N LEU A 52 7.08 0.31 6.89
CA LEU A 52 6.56 -0.33 5.68
C LEU A 52 5.11 0.08 5.42
N LYS A 53 4.24 -0.08 6.40
CA LYS A 53 2.82 0.20 6.27
C LYS A 53 2.54 1.68 6.00
N SER A 54 3.19 2.58 6.74
CA SER A 54 2.94 4.02 6.62
C SER A 54 3.45 4.59 5.30
N ASN A 55 4.62 4.18 4.83
CA ASN A 55 5.13 4.61 3.52
C ASN A 55 4.25 4.10 2.38
N PHE A 56 3.76 2.87 2.48
CA PHE A 56 2.85 2.32 1.49
C PHE A 56 1.52 3.08 1.47
N LEU A 57 0.96 3.37 2.64
CA LEU A 57 -0.26 4.17 2.75
C LEU A 57 -0.08 5.56 2.14
N LEU A 58 1.07 6.19 2.42
CA LEU A 58 1.40 7.50 1.84
C LEU A 58 1.44 7.42 0.31
N ALA A 59 2.03 6.35 -0.23
CA ALA A 59 2.03 6.11 -1.68
C ALA A 59 0.61 6.04 -2.24
N LEU A 60 -0.28 5.32 -1.58
CA LEU A 60 -1.68 5.19 -2.02
C LEU A 60 -2.40 6.55 -1.99
N LEU A 61 -2.18 7.36 -0.96
CA LEU A 61 -2.78 8.69 -0.86
C LEU A 61 -2.30 9.60 -1.98
N TYR A 62 -1.01 9.61 -2.29
CA TYR A 62 -0.50 10.38 -3.42
C TYR A 62 -1.04 9.85 -4.76
N GLY A 63 -1.22 8.54 -4.88
CA GLY A 63 -1.83 7.94 -6.07
C GLY A 63 -3.25 8.43 -6.31
N ILE A 64 -4.04 8.56 -5.25
CA ILE A 64 -5.41 9.08 -5.32
C ILE A 64 -5.41 10.53 -5.81
N GLN A 65 -4.43 11.34 -5.41
CA GLN A 65 -4.28 12.72 -5.88
C GLN A 65 -3.74 12.82 -7.32
N GLY A 66 -3.32 11.71 -7.91
CA GLY A 66 -2.74 11.70 -9.25
C GLY A 66 -1.25 12.02 -9.29
N PHE A 67 -0.56 12.05 -8.17
CA PHE A 67 0.88 12.30 -8.09
C PHE A 67 1.66 10.98 -8.28
N SER A 68 1.74 10.51 -9.53
CA SER A 68 2.30 9.20 -9.88
C SER A 68 3.77 9.05 -9.46
N GLU A 69 4.58 10.10 -9.61
CA GLU A 69 6.00 10.04 -9.27
C GLU A 69 6.21 9.90 -7.75
N LYS A 70 5.43 10.63 -6.96
CA LYS A 70 5.49 10.49 -5.51
C LYS A 70 4.98 9.13 -5.05
N MET A 71 3.93 8.62 -5.66
CA MET A 71 3.44 7.27 -5.39
C MET A 71 4.54 6.24 -5.61
N LYS A 72 5.22 6.32 -6.75
CA LYS A 72 6.33 5.43 -7.08
C LYS A 72 7.47 5.52 -6.08
N GLU A 73 7.85 6.74 -5.69
CA GLU A 73 8.91 6.99 -4.71
C GLU A 73 8.61 6.29 -3.37
N TYR A 74 7.41 6.46 -2.84
CA TYR A 74 7.04 5.88 -1.55
C TYR A 74 6.82 4.37 -1.61
N ILE A 75 6.40 3.82 -2.74
CA ILE A 75 6.38 2.37 -2.93
C ILE A 75 7.79 1.80 -2.88
N LEU A 76 8.76 2.46 -3.53
CA LEU A 76 10.15 2.00 -3.49
C LEU A 76 10.75 2.08 -2.09
N ILE A 77 10.42 3.12 -1.32
CA ILE A 77 10.81 3.21 0.09
C ILE A 77 10.21 2.05 0.89
N SER A 78 8.94 1.75 0.67
CA SER A 78 8.27 0.62 1.34
C SER A 78 8.97 -0.71 1.05
N CYS A 79 9.41 -0.93 -0.19
CA CYS A 79 10.10 -2.15 -0.58
C CYS A 79 11.38 -2.39 0.22
N LYS A 80 12.04 -1.34 0.69
CA LYS A 80 13.26 -1.46 1.50
C LYS A 80 12.98 -2.08 2.87
N TYR A 81 11.76 -1.94 3.37
CA TYR A 81 11.38 -2.45 4.68
C TYR A 81 10.78 -3.85 4.63
N ILE A 82 10.32 -4.31 3.45
CA ILE A 82 9.67 -5.62 3.34
C ILE A 82 10.62 -6.77 3.71
N ASP A 83 11.90 -6.66 3.36
CA ASP A 83 12.91 -7.67 3.64
C ASP A 83 13.32 -7.68 5.12
N LYS A 84 13.12 -6.57 5.82
CA LYS A 84 13.48 -6.43 7.24
C LYS A 84 12.40 -6.96 8.17
N CYS A 85 11.18 -7.06 7.69
CA CYS A 85 10.06 -7.57 8.46
C CYS A 85 9.22 -8.47 7.55
N LEU A 86 8.85 -9.64 8.07
CA LEU A 86 7.94 -10.55 7.38
C LEU A 86 6.57 -10.34 8.02
N PRO A 87 5.77 -9.40 7.52
CA PRO A 87 4.49 -9.13 8.13
C PRO A 87 3.59 -10.35 8.02
N LYS A 88 2.93 -10.69 9.14
CA LYS A 88 1.95 -11.78 9.18
C LYS A 88 0.55 -11.30 8.77
N ASP A 89 0.41 -10.03 8.46
CA ASP A 89 -0.83 -9.47 7.95
C ASP A 89 -0.92 -9.78 6.46
N TYR A 90 -1.52 -10.92 6.15
CA TYR A 90 -1.60 -11.41 4.77
C TYR A 90 -2.48 -10.54 3.87
N LYS A 91 -3.48 -9.86 4.43
CA LYS A 91 -4.30 -8.90 3.66
C LYS A 91 -3.46 -7.70 3.22
N PHE A 92 -2.63 -7.19 4.13
CA PHE A 92 -1.69 -6.13 3.79
C PHE A 92 -0.71 -6.58 2.71
N LEU A 93 -0.14 -7.77 2.85
CA LEU A 93 0.80 -8.31 1.86
C LEU A 93 0.16 -8.48 0.48
N ALA A 94 -1.05 -9.01 0.43
CA ALA A 94 -1.78 -9.16 -0.83
C ALA A 94 -1.95 -7.81 -1.52
N ARG A 95 -2.37 -6.81 -0.77
CA ARG A 95 -2.56 -5.46 -1.28
C ARG A 95 -1.25 -4.84 -1.74
N PHE A 96 -0.18 -5.01 -0.96
CA PHE A 96 1.15 -4.53 -1.27
C PHE A 96 1.65 -5.14 -2.59
N TYR A 97 1.57 -6.45 -2.73
CA TYR A 97 2.01 -7.14 -3.94
C TYR A 97 1.18 -6.74 -5.16
N SER A 98 -0.12 -6.57 -5.01
CA SER A 98 -0.99 -6.14 -6.12
C SER A 98 -0.59 -4.76 -6.64
N GLN A 99 -0.28 -3.83 -5.75
CA GLN A 99 0.11 -2.47 -6.15
C GLN A 99 1.48 -2.45 -6.82
N ILE A 100 2.42 -3.25 -6.35
CA ILE A 100 3.73 -3.36 -7.01
C ILE A 100 3.57 -3.97 -8.41
N ALA A 101 2.72 -4.98 -8.56
CA ALA A 101 2.45 -5.58 -9.86
C ALA A 101 1.87 -4.56 -10.84
N ILE A 102 0.88 -3.78 -10.40
CA ILE A 102 0.25 -2.74 -11.23
C ILE A 102 1.29 -1.68 -11.63
N LEU A 103 2.08 -1.19 -10.69
CA LEU A 103 3.12 -0.21 -10.97
C LEU A 103 4.14 -0.75 -11.96
N SER A 104 4.53 -2.02 -11.80
CA SER A 104 5.49 -2.66 -12.70
C SER A 104 4.95 -2.77 -14.13
N LEU A 105 3.66 -3.09 -14.28
CA LEU A 105 3.00 -3.11 -15.59
C LEU A 105 2.99 -1.72 -16.23
N LYS A 106 2.69 -0.68 -15.46
CA LYS A 106 2.71 0.70 -15.95
C LYS A 106 4.09 1.13 -16.41
N ASN A 107 5.15 0.58 -15.82
CA ASN A 107 6.54 0.84 -16.18
C ASN A 107 7.09 -0.17 -17.20
N GLU A 108 6.24 -1.01 -17.76
CA GLU A 108 6.60 -2.02 -18.76
C GLU A 108 7.61 -3.06 -18.26
N ASP A 109 7.73 -3.24 -16.95
CA ASP A 109 8.56 -4.27 -16.35
C ASP A 109 7.73 -5.54 -16.15
N VAL A 110 7.57 -6.32 -17.23
CA VAL A 110 6.71 -7.50 -17.25
C VAL A 110 7.21 -8.60 -16.29
N ASN A 111 8.51 -8.78 -16.20
CA ASN A 111 9.10 -9.82 -15.33
C ASN A 111 8.80 -9.54 -13.86
N LYS A 112 8.98 -8.29 -13.43
CA LYS A 112 8.67 -7.88 -12.06
C LYS A 112 7.17 -7.95 -11.78
N ALA A 113 6.35 -7.54 -12.75
CA ALA A 113 4.90 -7.63 -12.64
C ALA A 113 4.46 -9.08 -12.42
N ASN A 114 4.97 -10.02 -13.24
CA ASN A 114 4.63 -11.43 -13.11
C ASN A 114 5.06 -12.00 -11.77
N LEU A 115 6.24 -11.64 -11.29
CA LEU A 115 6.73 -12.10 -9.99
C LEU A 115 5.77 -11.71 -8.86
N TYR A 116 5.34 -10.45 -8.83
CA TYR A 116 4.45 -9.97 -7.77
C TYR A 116 3.00 -10.43 -7.95
N MET A 117 2.55 -10.65 -9.18
CA MET A 117 1.25 -11.28 -9.45
C MET A 117 1.21 -12.71 -8.91
N ASP A 118 2.29 -13.48 -9.10
CA ASP A 118 2.38 -14.84 -8.59
C ASP A 118 2.35 -14.84 -7.05
N LYS A 119 3.08 -13.93 -6.41
CA LYS A 119 3.06 -13.77 -4.96
C LYS A 119 1.67 -13.41 -4.45
N PHE A 120 0.98 -12.50 -5.14
CA PHE A 120 -0.38 -12.10 -4.81
C PHE A 120 -1.35 -13.27 -4.91
N ASN A 121 -1.31 -14.00 -6.04
CA ASN A 121 -2.18 -15.13 -6.27
C ASN A 121 -2.00 -16.22 -5.21
N LEU A 122 -0.76 -16.50 -4.86
CA LEU A 122 -0.45 -17.51 -3.84
C LEU A 122 -1.06 -17.15 -2.49
N ILE A 123 -0.91 -15.91 -2.05
CA ILE A 123 -1.48 -15.44 -0.77
C ILE A 123 -3.00 -15.48 -0.81
N CYS A 124 -3.62 -15.05 -1.90
CA CYS A 124 -5.07 -15.05 -2.03
C CYS A 124 -5.64 -16.47 -2.01
N ASP A 125 -4.99 -17.41 -2.69
CA ASP A 125 -5.43 -18.80 -2.73
C ASP A 125 -5.30 -19.47 -1.36
N GLU A 126 -4.19 -19.24 -0.66
CA GLU A 126 -3.96 -19.82 0.67
C GLU A 126 -4.89 -19.27 1.74
N ASN A 127 -5.37 -18.03 1.60
CA ASN A 127 -6.17 -17.35 2.60
C ASN A 127 -7.61 -17.09 2.17
N ASN A 128 -8.02 -17.55 0.99
CA ASN A 128 -9.36 -17.34 0.43
C ASN A 128 -9.73 -15.84 0.31
N PHE A 129 -8.80 -15.01 -0.16
CA PHE A 129 -9.00 -13.57 -0.34
C PHE A 129 -9.69 -13.26 -1.67
N LEU A 130 -10.94 -13.70 -1.82
CA LEU A 130 -11.70 -13.51 -3.06
C LEU A 130 -11.96 -12.03 -3.39
N ILE A 131 -12.26 -11.23 -2.36
CA ILE A 131 -12.54 -9.80 -2.56
C ILE A 131 -11.29 -9.07 -3.08
N GLU A 132 -10.14 -9.36 -2.51
CA GLU A 132 -8.86 -8.78 -2.93
C GLU A 132 -8.52 -9.16 -4.38
N GLU A 133 -8.80 -10.40 -4.77
CA GLU A 133 -8.62 -10.84 -6.16
C GLU A 133 -9.52 -10.07 -7.11
N ILE A 134 -10.78 -9.86 -6.75
CA ILE A 134 -11.74 -9.12 -7.57
C ILE A 134 -11.28 -7.67 -7.74
N ILE A 135 -10.86 -7.03 -6.66
CA ILE A 135 -10.35 -5.65 -6.69
C ILE A 135 -9.15 -5.55 -7.61
N PHE A 136 -8.18 -6.44 -7.48
CA PHE A 136 -6.97 -6.43 -8.29
C PHE A 136 -7.30 -6.61 -9.78
N LYS A 137 -8.12 -7.60 -10.11
CA LYS A 137 -8.54 -7.85 -11.49
C LYS A 137 -9.27 -6.65 -12.09
N SER A 138 -10.08 -5.97 -11.29
CA SER A 138 -10.76 -4.74 -11.72
C SER A 138 -9.77 -3.63 -12.05
N GLN A 139 -8.72 -3.49 -11.26
CA GLN A 139 -7.67 -2.50 -11.49
C GLN A 139 -6.87 -2.79 -12.76
N LEU A 140 -6.63 -4.07 -13.07
CA LEU A 140 -5.89 -4.47 -14.27
C LEU A 140 -6.60 -4.08 -15.57
N ILE A 141 -7.93 -3.96 -15.56
CA ILE A 141 -8.71 -3.57 -16.75
C ILE A 141 -8.35 -2.16 -17.22
N TYR A 142 -7.91 -1.28 -16.34
CA TYR A 142 -7.62 0.12 -16.63
C TYR A 142 -6.15 0.43 -16.93
N ILE A 143 -5.32 -0.59 -17.08
CA ILE A 143 -3.88 -0.39 -17.38
C ILE A 143 -3.62 -0.28 -18.91
#